data_0758552e79a72e856fdf76ce8023b65f
#
_entry.id   0758552e79a72e856fdf76ce8023b65f
#
_cell.length_a   1.000
_cell.length_b   1.000
_cell.length_c   1.000
_cell.angle_alpha   90.00
_cell.angle_beta   90.00
_cell.angle_gamma   90.00
#
_symmetry.space_group_name_H-M   'P 1'
#
loop_
_entity.id
_entity.type
_entity.pdbx_description
1 polymer ?
#
loop_
_entity_poly.entity_id
_entity_poly.type
_entity_poly.pdbx_seq_one_letter_code
_entity_poly.pdbx_strand_id
1 'polypeptide(L)'
;CPLFGVILTASYIKNMALVVVGTSECTYYAKNFAYHRQEGLDSVYSVAIKESDVVFSAEKKVKKAIKQIIEFENPDAIMVVSTCVPEVIGEDYSSLSYSLEDEVDIPVFVVNTDHFTCNAHIPGMSRSLAVLSTAMKKFKDKKGINILGHRQKNVEETELIKLMKKHNITINAVIPSKCSIEDIQNASKAQLNIVTDMIALDLAKSMKKKFDIDYIYFDKHMDKETITKNYAKLSEILEVDFLSDLGLEPVFVQVR
;
A
#
# COMPACT_ATOMS: atom_id res chain seq x y z
N CYS A 1 -4.48 12.66 10.96
CA CYS A 1 -4.02 13.25 9.72
C CYS A 1 -3.67 12.15 8.73
N PRO A 2 -4.08 12.24 7.46
CA PRO A 2 -3.76 11.24 6.43
C PRO A 2 -2.25 11.03 6.23
N LEU A 3 -1.42 12.06 6.41
CA LEU A 3 0.05 11.95 6.35
C LEU A 3 0.59 10.81 7.23
N PHE A 4 0.02 10.62 8.44
CA PHE A 4 0.43 9.50 9.30
C PHE A 4 0.12 8.13 8.68
N GLY A 5 -0.93 8.04 7.88
CA GLY A 5 -1.24 6.82 7.14
C GLY A 5 -0.24 6.56 6.02
N VAL A 6 0.14 7.60 5.29
CA VAL A 6 1.12 7.50 4.19
C VAL A 6 2.48 7.05 4.72
N ILE A 7 2.98 7.70 5.79
CA ILE A 7 4.28 7.36 6.36
C ILE A 7 4.29 5.92 6.91
N LEU A 8 3.20 5.47 7.55
CA LEU A 8 3.07 4.08 7.99
C LEU A 8 3.11 3.11 6.80
N THR A 9 2.44 3.41 5.69
CA THR A 9 2.46 2.54 4.50
C THR A 9 3.85 2.49 3.88
N ALA A 10 4.50 3.63 3.69
CA ALA A 10 5.85 3.70 3.15
C ALA A 10 6.86 2.90 3.99
N SER A 11 6.72 2.91 5.32
CA SER A 11 7.62 2.20 6.23
C SER A 11 7.57 0.67 6.14
N TYR A 12 6.52 0.10 5.55
CA TYR A 12 6.43 -1.34 5.30
C TYR A 12 7.13 -1.78 4.02
N ILE A 13 7.35 -0.86 3.08
CA ILE A 13 7.92 -1.16 1.76
C ILE A 13 9.44 -0.99 1.83
N LYS A 14 10.18 -2.01 1.42
CA LYS A 14 11.64 -2.01 1.47
C LYS A 14 12.21 -0.90 0.59
N ASN A 15 13.23 -0.23 1.11
CA ASN A 15 14.00 0.80 0.41
C ASN A 15 13.14 1.89 -0.27
N MET A 16 11.98 2.23 0.34
CA MET A 16 11.11 3.32 -0.08
C MET A 16 11.56 4.62 0.56
N ALA A 17 11.85 5.65 -0.24
CA ALA A 17 12.04 7.01 0.26
C ALA A 17 10.71 7.77 0.29
N LEU A 18 10.44 8.52 1.35
CA LEU A 18 9.25 9.36 1.49
C LEU A 18 9.61 10.84 1.43
N VAL A 19 8.99 11.57 0.51
CA VAL A 19 9.12 13.02 0.37
C VAL A 19 7.84 13.69 0.84
N VAL A 20 7.91 14.41 1.95
CA VAL A 20 6.79 15.17 2.51
C VAL A 20 6.87 16.61 2.03
N VAL A 21 5.87 17.04 1.26
CA VAL A 21 5.78 18.41 0.75
C VAL A 21 4.83 19.22 1.63
N GLY A 22 5.37 20.25 2.31
CA GLY A 22 4.59 21.05 3.24
C GLY A 22 5.45 21.80 4.24
N THR A 23 5.00 21.90 5.49
CA THR A 23 5.81 22.49 6.56
C THR A 23 6.77 21.45 7.16
N SER A 24 7.90 21.91 7.68
CA SER A 24 8.89 21.05 8.36
C SER A 24 8.31 20.35 9.59
N GLU A 25 7.38 21.01 10.27
CA GLU A 25 6.69 20.49 11.46
C GLU A 25 5.86 19.24 11.12
N CYS A 26 5.16 19.26 9.98
CA CYS A 26 4.40 18.09 9.51
C CYS A 26 5.31 16.88 9.35
N THR A 27 6.47 17.06 8.73
CA THR A 27 7.46 15.99 8.56
C THR A 27 8.01 15.50 9.90
N TYR A 28 8.35 16.43 10.79
CA TYR A 28 8.88 16.12 12.12
C TYR A 28 7.89 15.25 12.92
N TYR A 29 6.64 15.68 13.04
CA TYR A 29 5.62 14.93 13.78
C TYR A 29 5.30 13.58 13.13
N ALA A 30 5.26 13.52 11.80
CA ALA A 30 5.00 12.27 11.09
C ALA A 30 6.16 11.28 11.28
N LYS A 31 7.41 11.74 11.22
CA LYS A 31 8.60 10.90 11.47
C LYS A 31 8.61 10.36 12.90
N ASN A 32 8.35 11.20 13.89
CA ASN A 32 8.27 10.77 15.30
C ASN A 32 7.14 9.75 15.51
N PHE A 33 5.98 9.95 14.90
CA PHE A 33 4.87 9.01 15.00
C PHE A 33 5.24 7.64 14.42
N ALA A 34 5.92 7.60 13.29
CA ALA A 34 6.35 6.34 12.67
C ALA A 34 7.44 5.65 13.49
N TYR A 35 8.43 6.41 13.99
CA TYR A 35 9.54 5.90 14.80
C TYR A 35 9.05 5.12 16.03
N HIS A 36 8.05 5.63 16.74
CA HIS A 36 7.49 4.96 17.92
C HIS A 36 6.67 3.70 17.60
N ARG A 37 6.29 3.49 16.36
CA ARG A 37 5.44 2.37 15.94
C ARG A 37 6.15 1.32 15.10
N GLN A 38 7.21 1.72 14.42
CA GLN A 38 7.96 0.83 13.52
C GLN A 38 9.44 1.23 13.47
N GLU A 39 10.31 0.24 13.52
CA GLU A 39 11.72 0.44 13.22
C GLU A 39 11.91 0.61 11.71
N GLY A 40 12.79 1.55 11.32
CA GLY A 40 13.39 1.52 10.00
C GLY A 40 12.75 2.40 8.93
N LEU A 41 12.19 3.58 9.30
CA LEU A 41 11.92 4.62 8.31
C LEU A 41 12.99 5.72 8.40
N ASP A 42 14.18 5.43 7.91
CA ASP A 42 15.29 6.40 7.92
C ASP A 42 15.19 7.40 6.76
N SER A 43 14.57 7.00 5.64
CA SER A 43 14.50 7.78 4.40
C SER A 43 13.24 8.65 4.32
N VAL A 44 13.08 9.61 5.25
CA VAL A 44 12.00 10.62 5.22
C VAL A 44 12.57 12.01 5.05
N TYR A 45 12.17 12.67 3.97
CA TYR A 45 12.66 13.97 3.54
C TYR A 45 11.56 15.01 3.56
N SER A 46 11.91 16.26 3.87
CA SER A 46 11.00 17.39 3.88
C SER A 46 11.33 18.36 2.74
N VAL A 47 10.32 18.64 1.91
CA VAL A 47 10.35 19.79 1.00
C VAL A 47 9.51 20.90 1.64
N ALA A 48 10.16 21.73 2.43
CA ALA A 48 9.47 22.82 3.14
C ALA A 48 9.01 23.91 2.16
N ILE A 49 7.70 24.23 2.18
CA ILE A 49 7.11 25.29 1.37
C ILE A 49 7.44 26.65 1.99
N LYS A 50 7.90 27.58 1.16
CA LYS A 50 8.18 28.99 1.50
C LYS A 50 7.15 29.91 0.82
N GLU A 51 7.10 31.16 1.22
CA GLU A 51 6.21 32.17 0.63
C GLU A 51 6.36 32.27 -0.90
N SER A 52 7.58 32.17 -1.42
CA SER A 52 7.81 32.17 -2.85
C SER A 52 7.19 30.97 -3.57
N ASP A 53 7.15 29.81 -2.90
CA ASP A 53 6.61 28.58 -3.47
C ASP A 53 5.06 28.66 -3.58
N VAL A 54 4.41 29.46 -2.71
CA VAL A 54 2.97 29.73 -2.79
C VAL A 54 2.59 30.49 -4.06
N VAL A 55 3.49 31.34 -4.56
CA VAL A 55 3.26 32.17 -5.75
C VAL A 55 3.70 31.48 -7.04
N PHE A 56 4.84 30.76 -6.99
CA PHE A 56 5.51 30.21 -8.18
C PHE A 56 5.49 28.70 -8.27
N SER A 57 4.73 28.00 -7.42
CA SER A 57 4.72 26.54 -7.24
C SER A 57 6.02 25.94 -6.71
N ALA A 58 5.88 24.90 -5.90
CA ALA A 58 7.00 24.12 -5.36
C ALA A 58 7.43 22.95 -6.28
N GLU A 59 6.78 22.72 -7.42
CA GLU A 59 7.01 21.56 -8.28
C GLU A 59 8.48 21.38 -8.67
N LYS A 60 9.14 22.46 -9.13
CA LYS A 60 10.56 22.42 -9.50
C LYS A 60 11.47 22.02 -8.33
N LYS A 61 11.12 22.48 -7.12
CA LYS A 61 11.84 22.17 -5.90
C LYS A 61 11.65 20.70 -5.50
N VAL A 62 10.44 20.17 -5.64
CA VAL A 62 10.14 18.77 -5.41
C VAL A 62 10.90 17.88 -6.40
N LYS A 63 10.89 18.20 -7.71
CA LYS A 63 11.67 17.48 -8.71
C LYS A 63 13.16 17.46 -8.40
N LYS A 64 13.71 18.61 -7.99
CA LYS A 64 15.13 18.69 -7.59
C LYS A 64 15.43 17.84 -6.39
N ALA A 65 14.56 17.85 -5.36
CA ALA A 65 14.72 17.03 -4.17
C ALA A 65 14.67 15.52 -4.50
N ILE A 66 13.75 15.09 -5.35
CA ILE A 66 13.65 13.69 -5.81
C ILE A 66 14.98 13.25 -6.45
N LYS A 67 15.53 14.05 -7.39
CA LYS A 67 16.81 13.71 -8.05
C LYS A 67 17.97 13.62 -7.07
N GLN A 68 18.04 14.54 -6.11
CA GLN A 68 19.07 14.50 -5.06
C GLN A 68 18.93 13.26 -4.17
N ILE A 69 17.72 12.88 -3.78
CA ILE A 69 17.48 11.68 -2.98
C ILE A 69 17.90 10.43 -3.74
N ILE A 70 17.58 10.33 -5.03
CA ILE A 70 18.02 9.20 -5.87
C ILE A 70 19.54 9.11 -5.92
N GLU A 71 20.22 10.23 -6.12
CA GLU A 71 21.69 10.29 -6.20
C GLU A 71 22.38 9.87 -4.88
N PHE A 72 21.83 10.29 -3.73
CA PHE A 72 22.45 10.06 -2.42
C PHE A 72 22.07 8.74 -1.76
N GLU A 73 20.81 8.32 -1.89
CA GLU A 73 20.26 7.20 -1.11
C GLU A 73 20.03 5.95 -1.96
N ASN A 74 19.96 6.11 -3.29
CA ASN A 74 19.66 5.02 -4.23
C ASN A 74 18.44 4.18 -3.80
N PRO A 75 17.26 4.81 -3.58
CA PRO A 75 16.07 4.09 -3.18
C PRO A 75 15.49 3.27 -4.34
N ASP A 76 14.72 2.21 -4.03
CA ASP A 76 14.03 1.43 -5.06
C ASP A 76 12.77 2.15 -5.59
N ALA A 77 12.23 3.09 -4.84
CA ALA A 77 11.12 3.96 -5.24
C ALA A 77 11.02 5.20 -4.33
N ILE A 78 10.31 6.21 -4.80
CA ILE A 78 9.99 7.40 -4.01
C ILE A 78 8.46 7.55 -3.89
N MET A 79 7.99 7.83 -2.68
CA MET A 79 6.62 8.24 -2.43
C MET A 79 6.60 9.73 -2.06
N VAL A 80 5.90 10.55 -2.82
CA VAL A 80 5.69 11.98 -2.57
C VAL A 80 4.31 12.15 -1.95
N VAL A 81 4.23 12.88 -0.84
CA VAL A 81 2.97 13.18 -0.19
C VAL A 81 2.80 14.68 0.00
N SER A 82 1.66 15.22 -0.47
CA SER A 82 1.23 16.58 -0.16
C SER A 82 0.65 16.65 1.25
N THR A 83 0.88 17.77 1.93
CA THR A 83 0.23 18.07 3.22
C THR A 83 -0.87 19.10 3.04
N CYS A 84 -1.49 19.54 4.14
CA CYS A 84 -2.59 20.50 4.09
C CYS A 84 -2.22 21.86 3.45
N VAL A 85 -0.98 22.34 3.60
CA VAL A 85 -0.58 23.65 3.04
C VAL A 85 -0.57 23.65 1.52
N PRO A 86 0.12 22.71 0.82
CA PRO A 86 0.02 22.61 -0.64
C PRO A 86 -1.41 22.47 -1.14
N GLU A 87 -2.23 21.68 -0.46
CA GLU A 87 -3.61 21.44 -0.88
C GLU A 87 -4.49 22.70 -0.76
N VAL A 88 -4.30 23.52 0.30
CA VAL A 88 -5.04 24.78 0.46
C VAL A 88 -4.72 25.78 -0.66
N ILE A 89 -3.47 25.84 -1.08
CA ILE A 89 -3.05 26.75 -2.14
C ILE A 89 -3.29 26.21 -3.54
N GLY A 90 -3.88 25.00 -3.66
CA GLY A 90 -4.25 24.40 -4.93
C GLY A 90 -3.09 23.73 -5.68
N GLU A 91 -2.00 23.41 -4.98
CA GLU A 91 -0.89 22.64 -5.57
C GLU A 91 -1.31 21.19 -5.81
N ASP A 92 -1.09 20.70 -7.01
CA ASP A 92 -1.29 19.29 -7.37
C ASP A 92 -0.01 18.71 -7.98
N TYR A 93 0.53 17.71 -7.30
CA TYR A 93 1.73 17.01 -7.73
C TYR A 93 1.46 15.72 -8.50
N SER A 94 0.22 15.43 -8.87
CA SER A 94 -0.16 14.20 -9.59
C SER A 94 0.58 14.03 -10.92
N SER A 95 0.93 15.15 -11.57
CA SER A 95 1.70 15.15 -12.81
C SER A 95 3.18 14.75 -12.64
N LEU A 96 3.71 14.79 -11.41
CA LEU A 96 5.13 14.50 -11.15
C LEU A 96 5.52 13.07 -11.54
N SER A 97 4.64 12.09 -11.29
CA SER A 97 4.92 10.70 -11.67
C SER A 97 5.17 10.56 -13.17
N TYR A 98 4.35 11.19 -13.99
CA TYR A 98 4.49 11.16 -15.44
C TYR A 98 5.68 12.02 -15.94
N SER A 99 5.83 13.22 -15.37
CA SER A 99 6.88 14.14 -15.80
C SER A 99 8.30 13.69 -15.43
N LEU A 100 8.41 12.75 -14.49
CA LEU A 100 9.69 12.16 -14.08
C LEU A 100 9.93 10.77 -14.68
N GLU A 101 8.92 10.15 -15.34
CA GLU A 101 9.02 8.79 -15.89
C GLU A 101 10.20 8.64 -16.86
N ASP A 102 10.49 9.67 -17.68
CA ASP A 102 11.63 9.70 -18.61
C ASP A 102 12.94 10.21 -17.98
N GLU A 103 12.89 10.73 -16.75
CA GLU A 103 14.03 11.38 -16.11
C GLU A 103 14.66 10.55 -14.99
N VAL A 104 13.93 9.56 -14.47
CA VAL A 104 14.39 8.68 -13.38
C VAL A 104 13.97 7.23 -13.63
N ASP A 105 14.86 6.29 -13.29
CA ASP A 105 14.67 4.86 -13.56
C ASP A 105 13.83 4.12 -12.48
N ILE A 106 13.36 4.83 -11.46
CA ILE A 106 12.61 4.25 -10.35
C ILE A 106 11.17 4.80 -10.29
N PRO A 107 10.20 4.02 -9.78
CA PRO A 107 8.83 4.50 -9.61
C PRO A 107 8.73 5.70 -8.66
N VAL A 108 7.96 6.72 -9.07
CA VAL A 108 7.60 7.85 -8.24
C VAL A 108 6.08 7.82 -8.01
N PHE A 109 5.68 7.57 -6.77
CA PHE A 109 4.28 7.55 -6.35
C PHE A 109 3.89 8.90 -5.78
N VAL A 110 2.75 9.45 -6.18
CA VAL A 110 2.23 10.70 -5.63
C VAL A 110 0.93 10.43 -4.87
N VAL A 111 0.88 10.89 -3.63
CA VAL A 111 -0.28 10.73 -2.75
C VAL A 111 -0.79 12.10 -2.32
N ASN A 112 -1.97 12.46 -2.80
CA ASN A 112 -2.70 13.63 -2.30
C ASN A 112 -3.47 13.23 -1.05
N THR A 113 -3.33 13.99 0.04
CA THR A 113 -3.92 13.60 1.33
C THR A 113 -5.39 13.95 1.45
N ASP A 114 -5.90 14.92 0.67
CA ASP A 114 -7.25 15.50 0.81
C ASP A 114 -7.57 15.77 2.29
N HIS A 115 -6.64 16.42 2.96
CA HIS A 115 -6.66 16.60 4.41
C HIS A 115 -7.95 17.22 4.93
N PHE A 116 -8.54 18.13 4.15
CA PHE A 116 -9.76 18.83 4.53
C PHE A 116 -11.02 17.97 4.46
N THR A 117 -10.98 16.84 3.77
CA THR A 117 -12.11 15.90 3.72
C THR A 117 -12.09 14.91 4.87
N CYS A 118 -10.93 14.60 5.41
CA CYS A 118 -10.79 13.64 6.52
C CYS A 118 -9.46 13.82 7.28
N ASN A 119 -9.56 13.88 8.61
CA ASN A 119 -8.40 13.99 9.50
C ASN A 119 -7.83 12.65 10.00
N ALA A 120 -8.43 11.51 9.62
CA ALA A 120 -7.97 10.19 10.03
C ALA A 120 -6.74 9.73 9.24
N HIS A 121 -6.01 8.76 9.76
CA HIS A 121 -4.84 8.18 9.07
C HIS A 121 -5.22 7.10 8.04
N ILE A 122 -6.35 6.44 8.23
CA ILE A 122 -6.83 5.35 7.36
C ILE A 122 -6.94 5.75 5.88
N PRO A 123 -7.53 6.90 5.51
CA PRO A 123 -7.57 7.34 4.12
C PRO A 123 -6.18 7.53 3.49
N GLY A 124 -5.20 8.01 4.27
CA GLY A 124 -3.82 8.10 3.82
C GLY A 124 -3.21 6.73 3.51
N MET A 125 -3.50 5.72 4.33
CA MET A 125 -3.08 4.33 4.05
C MET A 125 -3.75 3.79 2.78
N SER A 126 -5.06 3.98 2.64
CA SER A 126 -5.79 3.49 1.47
C SER A 126 -5.28 4.12 0.18
N ARG A 127 -5.08 5.43 0.16
CA ARG A 127 -4.55 6.15 -1.02
C ARG A 127 -3.13 5.74 -1.36
N SER A 128 -2.24 5.63 -0.35
CA SER A 128 -0.87 5.20 -0.58
C SER A 128 -0.75 3.75 -1.06
N LEU A 129 -1.67 2.87 -0.66
CA LEU A 129 -1.75 1.53 -1.23
C LEU A 129 -2.28 1.55 -2.68
N ALA A 130 -3.33 2.32 -2.94
CA ALA A 130 -3.97 2.37 -4.27
C ALA A 130 -3.00 2.83 -5.36
N VAL A 131 -2.14 3.82 -5.08
CA VAL A 131 -1.16 4.32 -6.06
C VAL A 131 -0.11 3.29 -6.43
N LEU A 132 0.18 2.28 -5.60
CA LEU A 132 1.14 1.22 -5.92
C LEU A 132 0.76 0.46 -7.20
N SER A 133 -0.52 0.42 -7.54
CA SER A 133 -1.01 -0.20 -8.79
C SER A 133 -0.48 0.47 -10.06
N THR A 134 0.10 1.68 -9.97
CA THR A 134 0.67 2.38 -11.13
C THR A 134 1.99 1.77 -11.59
N ALA A 135 2.77 1.21 -10.67
CA ALA A 135 4.04 0.57 -11.00
C ALA A 135 3.91 -0.92 -11.39
N MET A 136 2.71 -1.50 -11.31
CA MET A 136 2.51 -2.92 -11.62
C MET A 136 2.62 -3.18 -13.12
N LYS A 137 3.37 -4.21 -13.48
CA LYS A 137 3.53 -4.68 -14.87
C LYS A 137 2.33 -5.52 -15.30
N LYS A 138 2.05 -5.62 -16.60
CA LYS A 138 0.99 -6.51 -17.14
C LYS A 138 1.57 -7.86 -17.48
N PHE A 139 0.90 -8.93 -17.00
CA PHE A 139 1.25 -10.31 -17.33
C PHE A 139 0.04 -11.01 -17.94
N LYS A 140 0.29 -11.89 -18.92
CA LYS A 140 -0.74 -12.73 -19.56
C LYS A 140 -1.07 -13.94 -18.70
N ASP A 141 -0.02 -14.61 -18.21
CA ASP A 141 -0.16 -15.81 -17.40
C ASP A 141 -0.26 -15.41 -15.93
N LYS A 142 -1.36 -15.80 -15.30
CA LYS A 142 -1.64 -15.53 -13.91
C LYS A 142 -1.56 -16.79 -13.08
N LYS A 143 -0.88 -16.71 -11.95
CA LYS A 143 -0.73 -17.82 -11.01
C LYS A 143 -0.54 -17.31 -9.59
N GLY A 144 -1.06 -18.08 -8.62
CA GLY A 144 -0.92 -17.75 -7.22
C GLY A 144 -1.82 -16.61 -6.77
N ILE A 145 -1.58 -16.11 -5.58
CA ILE A 145 -2.41 -15.12 -4.92
C ILE A 145 -1.57 -13.95 -4.39
N ASN A 146 -2.22 -12.82 -4.13
CA ASN A 146 -1.66 -11.78 -3.25
C ASN A 146 -2.47 -11.71 -1.96
N ILE A 147 -1.82 -11.27 -0.89
CA ILE A 147 -2.45 -10.90 0.37
C ILE A 147 -2.31 -9.38 0.52
N LEU A 148 -3.44 -8.67 0.55
CA LEU A 148 -3.47 -7.21 0.57
C LEU A 148 -4.01 -6.70 1.91
N GLY A 149 -3.34 -5.69 2.47
CA GLY A 149 -3.74 -5.03 3.72
C GLY A 149 -3.05 -5.55 4.97
N HIS A 150 -2.19 -6.55 4.86
CA HIS A 150 -1.46 -7.09 6.00
C HIS A 150 -0.33 -6.14 6.42
N ARG A 151 -0.28 -5.77 7.71
CA ARG A 151 0.62 -4.75 8.27
C ARG A 151 1.49 -5.24 9.42
N GLN A 152 1.79 -6.52 9.50
CA GLN A 152 2.61 -7.07 10.59
C GLN A 152 4.01 -7.43 10.09
N LYS A 153 5.01 -7.26 10.95
CA LYS A 153 6.40 -7.63 10.64
C LYS A 153 6.55 -9.14 10.43
N ASN A 154 5.86 -9.94 11.25
CA ASN A 154 5.93 -11.40 11.25
C ASN A 154 4.77 -12.02 10.45
N VAL A 155 4.58 -11.55 9.22
CA VAL A 155 3.50 -12.05 8.35
C VAL A 155 3.55 -13.56 8.13
N GLU A 156 4.75 -14.15 8.13
CA GLU A 156 5.00 -15.57 7.95
C GLU A 156 4.37 -16.45 9.04
N GLU A 157 4.13 -15.89 10.21
CA GLU A 157 3.56 -16.58 11.35
C GLU A 157 2.03 -16.61 11.35
N THR A 158 1.41 -15.84 10.46
CA THR A 158 -0.05 -15.79 10.39
C THR A 158 -0.63 -17.09 9.88
N GLU A 159 -1.79 -17.47 10.44
CA GLU A 159 -2.52 -18.68 10.08
C GLU A 159 -2.77 -18.77 8.56
N LEU A 160 -3.25 -17.67 7.96
CA LEU A 160 -3.52 -17.61 6.53
C LEU A 160 -2.29 -17.98 5.69
N ILE A 161 -1.12 -17.41 6.00
CA ILE A 161 0.11 -17.71 5.25
C ILE A 161 0.58 -19.14 5.49
N LYS A 162 0.48 -19.64 6.74
CA LYS A 162 0.81 -21.04 7.05
C LYS A 162 -0.06 -22.02 6.28
N LEU A 163 -1.38 -21.76 6.18
CA LEU A 163 -2.29 -22.56 5.39
C LEU A 163 -1.98 -22.52 3.88
N MET A 164 -1.71 -21.33 3.32
CA MET A 164 -1.31 -21.22 1.92
C MET A 164 -0.06 -22.04 1.64
N LYS A 165 0.95 -21.95 2.50
CA LYS A 165 2.19 -22.75 2.37
C LYS A 165 1.95 -24.25 2.50
N LYS A 166 1.13 -24.68 3.45
CA LYS A 166 0.76 -26.09 3.67
C LYS A 166 0.15 -26.71 2.41
N HIS A 167 -0.66 -25.96 1.69
CA HIS A 167 -1.31 -26.41 0.45
C HIS A 167 -0.55 -26.06 -0.83
N ASN A 168 0.72 -25.64 -0.72
CA ASN A 168 1.56 -25.25 -1.86
C ASN A 168 0.97 -24.14 -2.74
N ILE A 169 0.16 -23.25 -2.15
CA ILE A 169 -0.38 -22.09 -2.83
C ILE A 169 0.69 -21.02 -2.91
N THR A 170 1.04 -20.61 -4.12
CA THR A 170 2.04 -19.57 -4.36
C THR A 170 1.51 -18.21 -3.91
N ILE A 171 2.22 -17.55 -3.00
CA ILE A 171 1.96 -16.16 -2.60
C ILE A 171 2.92 -15.28 -3.40
N ASN A 172 2.39 -14.45 -4.30
CA ASN A 172 3.21 -13.57 -5.12
C ASN A 172 3.67 -12.33 -4.36
N ALA A 173 2.77 -11.73 -3.58
CA ALA A 173 3.08 -10.55 -2.77
C ALA A 173 2.21 -10.48 -1.52
N VAL A 174 2.78 -9.92 -0.43
CA VAL A 174 2.05 -9.52 0.78
C VAL A 174 2.21 -8.01 0.93
N ILE A 175 1.19 -7.25 0.55
CA ILE A 175 1.27 -5.78 0.47
C ILE A 175 0.48 -5.16 1.63
N PRO A 176 1.09 -4.22 2.38
CA PRO A 176 2.44 -3.63 2.23
C PRO A 176 3.55 -4.36 3.01
N SER A 177 3.23 -5.41 3.76
CA SER A 177 4.18 -6.03 4.70
C SER A 177 5.44 -6.57 4.02
N LYS A 178 6.57 -5.94 4.33
CA LYS A 178 7.92 -6.36 3.88
C LYS A 178 8.07 -6.57 2.38
N CYS A 179 7.18 -5.99 1.57
CA CYS A 179 7.27 -6.11 0.13
C CYS A 179 8.39 -5.21 -0.43
N SER A 180 9.03 -5.69 -1.48
CA SER A 180 9.92 -4.90 -2.31
C SER A 180 9.15 -4.22 -3.44
N ILE A 181 9.78 -3.30 -4.14
CA ILE A 181 9.20 -2.71 -5.36
C ILE A 181 9.03 -3.77 -6.45
N GLU A 182 9.94 -4.73 -6.53
CA GLU A 182 9.81 -5.87 -7.45
C GLU A 182 8.57 -6.72 -7.14
N ASP A 183 8.28 -7.01 -5.86
CA ASP A 183 7.06 -7.71 -5.46
C ASP A 183 5.81 -6.95 -5.89
N ILE A 184 5.79 -5.62 -5.71
CA ILE A 184 4.70 -4.75 -6.15
C ILE A 184 4.55 -4.79 -7.67
N GLN A 185 5.65 -4.62 -8.42
CA GLN A 185 5.63 -4.67 -9.89
C GLN A 185 5.12 -6.01 -10.42
N ASN A 186 5.42 -7.11 -9.73
CA ASN A 186 5.01 -8.47 -10.09
C ASN A 186 3.66 -8.89 -9.51
N ALA A 187 3.04 -8.11 -8.63
CA ALA A 187 1.78 -8.47 -7.97
C ALA A 187 0.62 -8.75 -8.96
N SER A 188 0.67 -8.18 -10.16
CA SER A 188 -0.32 -8.44 -11.20
C SER A 188 -0.23 -9.85 -11.84
N LYS A 189 0.76 -10.66 -11.48
CA LYS A 189 0.84 -12.11 -11.83
C LYS A 189 -0.19 -12.95 -11.09
N ALA A 190 -0.75 -12.44 -9.99
CA ALA A 190 -1.74 -13.20 -9.21
C ALA A 190 -3.04 -13.41 -9.98
N GLN A 191 -3.69 -14.53 -9.72
CA GLN A 191 -5.04 -14.83 -10.20
C GLN A 191 -6.13 -14.32 -9.22
N LEU A 192 -5.77 -14.13 -7.94
CA LEU A 192 -6.69 -13.70 -6.90
C LEU A 192 -5.98 -12.81 -5.88
N ASN A 193 -6.69 -11.79 -5.40
CA ASN A 193 -6.29 -10.96 -4.27
C ASN A 193 -7.12 -11.32 -3.03
N ILE A 194 -6.47 -11.65 -1.92
CA ILE A 194 -7.11 -11.81 -0.61
C ILE A 194 -6.91 -10.50 0.15
N VAL A 195 -7.99 -9.78 0.39
CA VAL A 195 -7.97 -8.49 1.08
C VAL A 195 -8.26 -8.70 2.56
N THR A 196 -7.27 -8.49 3.42
CA THR A 196 -7.36 -8.75 4.87
C THR A 196 -7.61 -7.50 5.72
N ASP A 197 -7.67 -6.32 5.09
CA ASP A 197 -7.96 -5.06 5.76
C ASP A 197 -8.61 -4.09 4.76
N MET A 198 -9.59 -3.30 5.22
CA MET A 198 -10.32 -2.35 4.40
C MET A 198 -9.44 -1.31 3.71
N ILE A 199 -8.27 -1.00 4.27
CA ILE A 199 -7.31 -0.05 3.67
C ILE A 199 -6.83 -0.47 2.28
N ALA A 200 -6.88 -1.77 1.97
CA ALA A 200 -6.41 -2.30 0.69
C ALA A 200 -7.53 -2.51 -0.35
N LEU A 201 -8.79 -2.19 -0.01
CA LEU A 201 -9.91 -2.36 -0.95
C LEU A 201 -9.74 -1.52 -2.22
N ASP A 202 -9.25 -0.28 -2.12
CA ASP A 202 -9.07 0.57 -3.28
C ASP A 202 -7.92 0.08 -4.17
N LEU A 203 -6.87 -0.49 -3.59
CA LEU A 203 -5.84 -1.20 -4.34
C LEU A 203 -6.43 -2.41 -5.07
N ALA A 204 -7.21 -3.25 -4.38
CA ALA A 204 -7.82 -4.43 -4.98
C ALA A 204 -8.77 -4.08 -6.13
N LYS A 205 -9.61 -3.05 -5.96
CA LYS A 205 -10.49 -2.51 -7.03
C LYS A 205 -9.67 -2.00 -8.22
N SER A 206 -8.58 -1.27 -7.96
CA SER A 206 -7.68 -0.80 -9.02
C SER A 206 -7.04 -1.97 -9.77
N MET A 207 -6.60 -3.01 -9.06
CA MET A 207 -6.04 -4.22 -9.67
C MET A 207 -7.09 -4.99 -10.50
N LYS A 208 -8.35 -5.06 -10.03
CA LYS A 208 -9.44 -5.64 -10.81
C LYS A 208 -9.68 -4.86 -12.10
N LYS A 209 -9.72 -3.52 -12.02
CA LYS A 209 -9.95 -2.66 -13.19
C LYS A 209 -8.80 -2.69 -14.21
N LYS A 210 -7.54 -2.66 -13.74
CA LYS A 210 -6.36 -2.54 -14.61
C LYS A 210 -5.86 -3.87 -15.16
N PHE A 211 -5.98 -4.93 -14.36
CA PHE A 211 -5.35 -6.22 -14.61
C PHE A 211 -6.34 -7.39 -14.62
N ASP A 212 -7.63 -7.14 -14.38
CA ASP A 212 -8.67 -8.17 -14.28
C ASP A 212 -8.34 -9.27 -13.27
N ILE A 213 -7.92 -8.88 -12.06
CA ILE A 213 -7.65 -9.79 -10.95
C ILE A 213 -8.81 -9.68 -9.96
N ASP A 214 -9.50 -10.79 -9.75
CA ASP A 214 -10.58 -10.85 -8.77
C ASP A 214 -10.06 -10.70 -7.34
N TYR A 215 -10.93 -10.26 -6.43
CA TYR A 215 -10.59 -10.17 -5.03
C TYR A 215 -11.72 -10.67 -4.13
N ILE A 216 -11.33 -11.19 -2.96
CA ILE A 216 -12.22 -11.50 -1.86
C ILE A 216 -11.84 -10.63 -0.66
N TYR A 217 -12.85 -10.13 0.04
CA TYR A 217 -12.64 -9.45 1.30
C TYR A 217 -12.69 -10.47 2.43
N PHE A 218 -11.51 -10.75 2.98
CA PHE A 218 -11.29 -11.71 4.04
C PHE A 218 -11.12 -10.95 5.35
N ASP A 219 -12.24 -10.56 5.96
CA ASP A 219 -12.25 -9.69 7.12
C ASP A 219 -11.64 -10.35 8.35
N LYS A 220 -11.11 -9.53 9.24
CA LYS A 220 -10.56 -9.94 10.54
C LYS A 220 -11.68 -10.01 11.55
N HIS A 221 -12.39 -11.13 11.58
CA HIS A 221 -13.42 -11.39 12.58
C HIS A 221 -12.89 -12.25 13.72
N MET A 222 -13.51 -12.11 14.87
CA MET A 222 -13.22 -12.90 16.07
C MET A 222 -14.27 -14.00 16.30
N ASP A 223 -15.38 -13.96 15.60
CA ASP A 223 -16.45 -14.96 15.73
C ASP A 223 -16.23 -16.15 14.80
N LYS A 224 -16.50 -17.35 15.34
CA LYS A 224 -16.28 -18.62 14.63
C LYS A 224 -17.12 -18.73 13.36
N GLU A 225 -18.33 -18.20 13.34
CA GLU A 225 -19.23 -18.32 12.19
C GLU A 225 -18.69 -17.55 10.97
N THR A 226 -18.29 -16.30 11.17
CA THR A 226 -17.73 -15.48 10.08
C THR A 226 -16.38 -16.02 9.61
N ILE A 227 -15.52 -16.47 10.53
CA ILE A 227 -14.25 -17.12 10.18
C ILE A 227 -14.52 -18.35 9.30
N THR A 228 -15.44 -19.22 9.72
CA THR A 228 -15.79 -20.44 8.95
C THR A 228 -16.33 -20.09 7.57
N LYS A 229 -17.22 -19.10 7.44
CA LYS A 229 -17.74 -18.64 6.15
C LYS A 229 -16.65 -18.13 5.24
N ASN A 230 -15.72 -17.34 5.77
CA ASN A 230 -14.61 -16.80 5.01
C ASN A 230 -13.68 -17.91 4.48
N TYR A 231 -13.32 -18.86 5.32
CA TYR A 231 -12.49 -20.00 4.88
C TYR A 231 -13.24 -20.96 3.95
N ALA A 232 -14.56 -21.17 4.14
CA ALA A 232 -15.36 -21.95 3.21
C ALA A 232 -15.35 -21.34 1.79
N LYS A 233 -15.55 -20.02 1.70
CA LYS A 233 -15.46 -19.28 0.43
C LYS A 233 -14.06 -19.37 -0.19
N LEU A 234 -13.02 -19.27 0.63
CA LEU A 234 -11.64 -19.40 0.15
C LEU A 234 -11.34 -20.82 -0.33
N SER A 235 -11.86 -21.84 0.38
CA SER A 235 -11.77 -23.25 0.01
C SER A 235 -12.41 -23.53 -1.35
N GLU A 236 -13.60 -22.95 -1.60
CA GLU A 236 -14.29 -23.10 -2.88
C GLU A 236 -13.47 -22.46 -4.04
N ILE A 237 -12.94 -21.24 -3.85
CA ILE A 237 -12.21 -20.52 -4.91
C ILE A 237 -10.86 -21.18 -5.21
N LEU A 238 -10.16 -21.66 -4.18
CA LEU A 238 -8.81 -22.24 -4.33
C LEU A 238 -8.82 -23.76 -4.47
N GLU A 239 -10.02 -24.38 -4.45
CA GLU A 239 -10.21 -25.84 -4.55
C GLU A 239 -9.41 -26.62 -3.48
N VAL A 240 -9.38 -26.08 -2.24
CA VAL A 240 -8.60 -26.61 -1.11
C VAL A 240 -9.47 -26.66 0.14
N ASP A 241 -9.40 -27.75 0.92
CA ASP A 241 -10.14 -27.88 2.17
C ASP A 241 -9.39 -27.24 3.35
N PHE A 242 -9.58 -25.93 3.56
CA PHE A 242 -9.03 -25.23 4.71
C PHE A 242 -9.80 -25.50 6.01
N LEU A 243 -11.10 -25.88 5.92
CA LEU A 243 -11.92 -26.04 7.11
C LEU A 243 -11.48 -27.22 7.96
N SER A 244 -11.15 -28.34 7.30
CA SER A 244 -10.61 -29.52 7.98
C SER A 244 -9.30 -29.22 8.71
N ASP A 245 -8.43 -28.40 8.12
CA ASP A 245 -7.15 -28.01 8.71
C ASP A 245 -7.29 -27.17 9.97
N LEU A 246 -8.36 -26.37 10.05
CA LEU A 246 -8.67 -25.49 11.16
C LEU A 246 -9.54 -26.15 12.22
N GLY A 247 -9.98 -27.40 12.00
CA GLY A 247 -10.96 -28.07 12.85
C GLY A 247 -12.30 -27.32 12.89
N LEU A 248 -12.65 -26.66 11.78
CA LEU A 248 -13.91 -25.94 11.62
C LEU A 248 -14.90 -26.83 10.87
N GLU A 249 -16.08 -27.03 11.47
CA GLU A 249 -17.17 -27.70 10.78
C GLU A 249 -17.91 -26.71 9.85
N PRO A 250 -18.32 -27.14 8.64
CA PRO A 250 -19.08 -26.27 7.75
C PRO A 250 -20.39 -25.85 8.40
N VAL A 251 -20.65 -24.55 8.44
CA VAL A 251 -21.93 -24.02 8.91
C VAL A 251 -22.92 -24.07 7.75
N PHE A 252 -23.81 -25.06 7.76
CA PHE A 252 -24.91 -25.12 6.79
C PHE A 252 -25.92 -24.02 7.10
N VAL A 253 -25.95 -22.97 6.28
CA VAL A 253 -27.02 -21.99 6.31
C VAL A 253 -28.19 -22.59 5.52
N GLN A 254 -29.23 -23.06 6.25
CA GLN A 254 -30.50 -23.32 5.59
C GLN A 254 -31.04 -22.00 5.04
N VAL A 255 -30.97 -21.83 3.73
CA VAL A 255 -31.71 -20.77 3.04
C VAL A 255 -33.18 -21.15 3.13
N ARG A 256 -33.95 -20.41 3.95
CA ARG A 256 -35.43 -20.45 3.99
C ARG A 256 -35.99 -19.46 2.99
#